data_b312295b67cd62bf8c10e9fe56eb6135
#
_entry.id   b312295b67cd62bf8c10e9fe56eb6135
#
_cell.length_a   1.000
_cell.length_b   1.000
_cell.length_c   1.000
_cell.angle_alpha   90.00
_cell.angle_beta   90.00
_cell.angle_gamma   90.00
#
_symmetry.space_group_name_H-M   'P 1'
#
loop_
_entity.id
_entity.type
_entity.pdbx_description
1 polymer ?
#
loop_
_entity_poly.entity_id
_entity_poly.type
_entity_poly.pdbx_seq_one_letter_code
_entity_poly.pdbx_strand_id
1 'polypeptide(L)'
;HQSEDFLAAFPDATLRFIEDPPGPPVLATLLLKIKGGDAAGREAISRDITALLDSTEGVVDIETSLPDHVLDYTYTVDHEQAGLLGISPQTLVTTLSTALSGSPVGLYHQNDPANLRQPEQEYIIVRFRPEDRAYESDLDRIELMAADGKTVPLLSVLEKTERSFPETILSDERERTLYLSGEMEGRSVVYAVLDLFSALRDYRLADGQGKMTDWSLLGFQYADQNDNRYSIEIGGEWKLTLEVFRDLGLAMAVGIFLIY
;
A
#
# COMPACT_ATOMS: atom_id res chain seq x y z
N HIS A 1 -15.58 1.12 -21.93
CA HIS A 1 -16.81 0.34 -21.64
C HIS A 1 -16.62 -0.65 -20.48
N GLN A 2 -15.69 -1.63 -20.57
CA GLN A 2 -15.52 -2.61 -19.47
C GLN A 2 -14.99 -2.00 -18.15
N SER A 3 -14.14 -0.99 -18.22
CA SER A 3 -13.62 -0.26 -17.05
C SER A 3 -14.70 0.62 -16.41
N GLU A 4 -15.54 1.25 -17.21
CA GLU A 4 -16.66 2.07 -16.71
C GLU A 4 -17.72 1.19 -16.01
N ASP A 5 -18.04 0.03 -16.59
CA ASP A 5 -18.95 -0.93 -15.97
C ASP A 5 -18.40 -1.48 -14.64
N PHE A 6 -17.08 -1.69 -14.55
CA PHE A 6 -16.43 -2.11 -13.32
C PHE A 6 -16.49 -1.02 -12.24
N LEU A 7 -16.10 0.22 -12.55
CA LEU A 7 -16.16 1.34 -11.61
C LEU A 7 -17.59 1.67 -11.15
N ALA A 8 -18.59 1.47 -12.04
CA ALA A 8 -19.98 1.62 -11.66
C ALA A 8 -20.44 0.58 -10.62
N ALA A 9 -19.87 -0.63 -10.69
CA ALA A 9 -20.17 -1.71 -9.73
C ALA A 9 -19.39 -1.54 -8.40
N PHE A 10 -18.24 -0.87 -8.43
CA PHE A 10 -17.37 -0.66 -7.28
C PHE A 10 -16.95 0.83 -7.18
N PRO A 11 -17.85 1.71 -6.69
CA PRO A 11 -17.62 3.17 -6.71
C PRO A 11 -16.44 3.63 -5.84
N ASP A 12 -16.05 2.82 -4.85
CA ASP A 12 -14.91 3.10 -3.96
C ASP A 12 -13.60 2.47 -4.46
N ALA A 13 -13.61 1.80 -5.62
CA ALA A 13 -12.44 1.19 -6.19
C ALA A 13 -11.72 2.16 -7.14
N THR A 14 -10.40 2.18 -7.08
CA THR A 14 -9.56 2.86 -8.06
C THR A 14 -9.05 1.84 -9.07
N LEU A 15 -9.34 2.05 -10.35
CA LEU A 15 -8.84 1.22 -11.44
C LEU A 15 -7.69 1.95 -12.13
N ARG A 16 -6.55 1.30 -12.20
CA ARG A 16 -5.35 1.86 -12.83
C ARG A 16 -4.85 0.96 -13.95
N PHE A 17 -4.47 1.59 -15.06
CA PHE A 17 -3.77 0.94 -16.16
C PHE A 17 -2.28 1.32 -16.05
N ILE A 18 -1.42 0.34 -15.81
CA ILE A 18 0.02 0.55 -15.77
C ILE A 18 0.59 0.07 -17.10
N GLU A 19 1.21 0.97 -17.85
CA GLU A 19 1.95 0.65 -19.06
C GLU A 19 3.45 0.59 -18.71
N ASP A 20 4.12 -0.49 -19.15
CA ASP A 20 5.56 -0.63 -18.95
C ASP A 20 6.29 0.26 -19.95
N PRO A 21 6.98 1.35 -19.52
CA PRO A 21 7.57 2.30 -20.45
C PRO A 21 8.72 1.67 -21.24
N PRO A 22 8.85 1.95 -22.55
CA PRO A 22 9.98 1.50 -23.32
C PRO A 22 11.23 2.30 -22.92
N GLY A 23 12.13 1.71 -22.12
CA GLY A 23 13.36 2.40 -21.73
C GLY A 23 13.93 1.89 -20.39
N PRO A 24 14.84 2.65 -19.76
CA PRO A 24 15.28 2.34 -18.40
C PRO A 24 14.08 2.35 -17.46
N PRO A 25 13.91 1.30 -16.62
CA PRO A 25 12.74 1.22 -15.76
C PRO A 25 12.76 2.33 -14.71
N VAL A 26 11.78 3.22 -14.79
CA VAL A 26 11.47 4.20 -13.75
C VAL A 26 10.18 3.77 -13.07
N LEU A 27 10.06 4.01 -11.76
CA LEU A 27 8.87 3.62 -11.00
C LEU A 27 7.63 4.43 -11.42
N ALA A 28 7.84 5.68 -11.83
CA ALA A 28 6.83 6.61 -12.33
C ALA A 28 7.52 7.75 -13.07
N THR A 29 6.78 8.49 -13.91
CA THR A 29 7.25 9.67 -14.62
C THR A 29 7.72 10.75 -13.62
N LEU A 30 6.90 11.03 -12.62
CA LEU A 30 7.22 11.89 -11.49
C LEU A 30 7.26 11.03 -10.20
N LEU A 31 8.41 10.98 -9.54
CA LEU A 31 8.60 10.24 -8.29
C LEU A 31 9.19 11.17 -7.23
N LEU A 32 8.55 11.23 -6.09
CA LEU A 32 9.03 11.95 -4.92
C LEU A 32 9.30 10.96 -3.79
N LYS A 33 10.42 11.14 -3.12
CA LYS A 33 10.83 10.33 -1.97
C LYS A 33 10.95 11.23 -0.76
N ILE A 34 10.17 10.95 0.27
CA ILE A 34 10.22 11.67 1.54
C ILE A 34 10.97 10.80 2.54
N LYS A 35 12.14 11.25 2.96
CA LYS A 35 13.06 10.50 3.83
C LYS A 35 13.33 11.24 5.15
N GLY A 36 13.85 10.51 6.12
CA GLY A 36 14.33 11.04 7.39
C GLY A 36 13.24 11.32 8.41
N GLY A 37 13.58 12.01 9.46
CA GLY A 37 12.69 12.42 10.54
C GLY A 37 11.89 11.31 11.20
N ASP A 38 10.79 11.67 11.85
CA ASP A 38 9.85 10.73 12.43
C ASP A 38 8.71 10.32 11.44
N ALA A 39 7.92 9.34 11.82
CA ALA A 39 6.82 8.83 10.97
C ALA A 39 5.75 9.90 10.74
N ALA A 40 5.32 10.57 11.82
CA ALA A 40 4.24 11.56 11.76
C ALA A 40 4.61 12.76 10.87
N GLY A 41 5.87 13.21 10.94
CA GLY A 41 6.35 14.28 10.08
C GLY A 41 6.41 13.87 8.61
N ARG A 42 6.88 12.65 8.30
CA ARG A 42 6.84 12.15 6.91
C ARG A 42 5.43 12.03 6.36
N GLU A 43 4.48 11.55 7.18
CA GLU A 43 3.07 11.50 6.79
C GLU A 43 2.47 12.88 6.52
N ALA A 44 2.75 13.86 7.40
CA ALA A 44 2.28 15.23 7.22
C ALA A 44 2.84 15.82 5.91
N ILE A 45 4.15 15.68 5.67
CA ILE A 45 4.79 16.11 4.43
C ILE A 45 4.17 15.39 3.23
N SER A 46 3.92 14.08 3.33
CA SER A 46 3.30 13.31 2.24
C SER A 46 1.92 13.86 1.85
N ARG A 47 1.08 14.18 2.84
CA ARG A 47 -0.25 14.76 2.59
C ARG A 47 -0.16 16.15 1.95
N ASP A 48 0.73 17.01 2.44
CA ASP A 48 0.95 18.35 1.89
C ASP A 48 1.43 18.28 0.44
N ILE A 49 2.39 17.41 0.16
CA ILE A 49 2.94 17.22 -1.18
C ILE A 49 1.91 16.56 -2.12
N THR A 50 1.09 15.63 -1.63
CA THR A 50 -0.02 15.07 -2.43
C THR A 50 -0.98 16.18 -2.86
N ALA A 51 -1.38 17.07 -1.95
CA ALA A 51 -2.23 18.20 -2.28
C ALA A 51 -1.57 19.19 -3.25
N LEU A 52 -0.24 19.37 -3.14
CA LEU A 52 0.51 20.19 -4.07
C LEU A 52 0.54 19.57 -5.47
N LEU A 53 0.79 18.26 -5.58
CA LEU A 53 0.77 17.54 -6.85
C LEU A 53 -0.61 17.60 -7.51
N ASP A 54 -1.68 17.40 -6.74
CA ASP A 54 -3.06 17.47 -7.21
C ASP A 54 -3.42 18.85 -7.81
N SER A 55 -2.78 19.91 -7.29
CA SER A 55 -2.94 21.27 -7.82
C SER A 55 -1.97 21.62 -8.95
N THR A 56 -1.01 20.75 -9.27
CA THR A 56 0.00 20.99 -10.31
C THR A 56 -0.53 20.58 -11.68
N GLU A 57 -0.54 21.50 -12.63
CA GLU A 57 -1.05 21.27 -13.98
C GLU A 57 -0.33 20.13 -14.69
N GLY A 58 -1.10 19.19 -15.22
CA GLY A 58 -0.61 18.04 -15.99
C GLY A 58 -0.14 16.86 -15.14
N VAL A 59 -0.19 16.94 -13.82
CA VAL A 59 0.04 15.78 -12.94
C VAL A 59 -1.27 15.02 -12.77
N VAL A 60 -1.23 13.72 -13.04
CA VAL A 60 -2.37 12.80 -12.92
C VAL A 60 -1.95 11.53 -12.21
N ASP A 61 -2.91 10.68 -11.85
CA ASP A 61 -2.67 9.36 -11.24
C ASP A 61 -1.71 9.41 -10.06
N ILE A 62 -1.97 10.35 -9.13
CA ILE A 62 -1.14 10.53 -7.94
C ILE A 62 -1.36 9.36 -6.98
N GLU A 63 -0.26 8.72 -6.60
CA GLU A 63 -0.24 7.66 -5.61
C GLU A 63 0.73 7.97 -4.47
N THR A 64 0.41 7.45 -3.31
CA THR A 64 1.28 7.50 -2.15
C THR A 64 1.48 6.10 -1.58
N SER A 65 2.68 5.84 -1.10
CA SER A 65 2.95 4.63 -0.32
C SER A 65 2.47 4.75 1.14
N LEU A 66 1.85 5.87 1.49
CA LEU A 66 1.18 6.01 2.78
C LEU A 66 0.02 5.01 2.81
N PRO A 67 0.01 4.04 3.72
CA PRO A 67 -1.07 3.08 3.77
C PRO A 67 -2.39 3.77 4.12
N ASP A 68 -3.45 3.35 3.48
CA ASP A 68 -4.78 3.66 3.96
C ASP A 68 -4.93 3.13 5.39
N HIS A 69 -5.68 3.84 6.22
CA HIS A 69 -5.99 3.38 7.57
C HIS A 69 -6.88 2.13 7.51
N VAL A 70 -6.24 0.99 7.29
CA VAL A 70 -6.92 -0.31 7.34
C VAL A 70 -7.07 -0.70 8.80
N LEU A 71 -8.32 -0.86 9.22
CA LEU A 71 -8.62 -1.40 10.55
C LEU A 71 -8.45 -2.92 10.52
N ASP A 72 -7.64 -3.42 11.42
CA ASP A 72 -7.50 -4.84 11.71
C ASP A 72 -8.33 -5.18 12.95
N TYR A 73 -9.20 -6.17 12.81
CA TYR A 73 -10.01 -6.65 13.92
C TYR A 73 -9.41 -7.92 14.51
N THR A 74 -8.94 -7.81 15.72
CA THR A 74 -8.46 -8.97 16.47
C THR A 74 -9.55 -9.46 17.41
N TYR A 75 -9.91 -10.73 17.26
CA TYR A 75 -10.86 -11.42 18.15
C TYR A 75 -10.09 -12.28 19.12
N THR A 76 -10.29 -12.05 20.41
CA THR A 76 -9.74 -12.84 21.49
C THR A 76 -10.84 -13.62 22.18
N VAL A 77 -10.52 -14.83 22.68
CA VAL A 77 -11.50 -15.65 23.37
C VAL A 77 -11.77 -15.06 24.75
N ASP A 78 -13.05 -14.81 25.05
CA ASP A 78 -13.50 -14.59 26.42
C ASP A 78 -13.53 -15.93 27.14
N HIS A 79 -12.47 -16.22 27.90
CA HIS A 79 -12.31 -17.48 28.58
C HIS A 79 -13.35 -17.69 29.70
N GLU A 80 -13.86 -16.62 30.32
CA GLU A 80 -14.86 -16.68 31.34
C GLU A 80 -16.21 -17.11 30.76
N GLN A 81 -16.67 -16.45 29.72
CA GLN A 81 -17.89 -16.76 28.99
C GLN A 81 -17.84 -18.15 28.36
N ALA A 82 -16.74 -18.47 27.68
CA ALA A 82 -16.55 -19.78 27.07
C ALA A 82 -16.59 -20.89 28.13
N GLY A 83 -15.96 -20.66 29.31
CA GLY A 83 -16.00 -21.59 30.44
C GLY A 83 -17.39 -21.79 31.02
N LEU A 84 -18.17 -20.72 31.19
CA LEU A 84 -19.55 -20.80 31.66
C LEU A 84 -20.47 -21.60 30.75
N LEU A 85 -20.23 -21.48 29.42
CA LEU A 85 -20.98 -22.19 28.37
C LEU A 85 -20.43 -23.59 28.08
N GLY A 86 -19.31 -23.97 28.70
CA GLY A 86 -18.63 -25.25 28.49
C GLY A 86 -18.07 -25.41 27.07
N ILE A 87 -17.73 -24.29 26.40
CA ILE A 87 -17.14 -24.26 25.05
C ILE A 87 -15.62 -24.34 25.22
N SER A 88 -15.00 -25.35 24.61
CA SER A 88 -13.56 -25.47 24.63
C SER A 88 -12.91 -24.50 23.60
N PRO A 89 -11.74 -23.93 23.91
CA PRO A 89 -11.00 -23.12 22.93
C PRO A 89 -10.72 -23.86 21.62
N GLN A 90 -10.51 -25.17 21.69
CA GLN A 90 -10.29 -26.02 20.53
C GLN A 90 -11.53 -26.08 19.61
N THR A 91 -12.72 -26.22 20.18
CA THR A 91 -13.98 -26.21 19.43
C THR A 91 -14.14 -24.89 18.69
N LEU A 92 -13.86 -23.78 19.37
CA LEU A 92 -13.96 -22.45 18.80
C LEU A 92 -13.01 -22.25 17.62
N VAL A 93 -11.71 -22.56 17.81
CA VAL A 93 -10.69 -22.44 16.74
C VAL A 93 -11.03 -23.35 15.57
N THR A 94 -11.47 -24.60 15.82
CA THR A 94 -11.82 -25.54 14.76
C THR A 94 -13.03 -25.05 13.97
N THR A 95 -14.06 -24.53 14.64
CA THR A 95 -15.25 -23.99 13.97
C THR A 95 -14.91 -22.80 13.10
N LEU A 96 -14.18 -21.82 13.63
CA LEU A 96 -13.73 -20.66 12.89
C LEU A 96 -12.85 -21.04 11.68
N SER A 97 -11.85 -21.88 11.92
CA SER A 97 -10.96 -22.33 10.84
C SER A 97 -11.73 -23.06 9.74
N THR A 98 -12.68 -23.91 10.10
CA THR A 98 -13.52 -24.62 9.12
C THR A 98 -14.42 -23.65 8.35
N ALA A 99 -15.05 -22.70 9.03
CA ALA A 99 -15.95 -21.74 8.39
C ALA A 99 -15.22 -20.79 7.43
N LEU A 100 -14.10 -20.23 7.87
CA LEU A 100 -13.39 -19.16 7.14
C LEU A 100 -12.34 -19.70 6.16
N SER A 101 -11.44 -20.56 6.62
CA SER A 101 -10.32 -21.08 5.81
C SER A 101 -10.68 -22.37 5.09
N GLY A 102 -11.54 -23.15 5.69
CA GLY A 102 -11.92 -24.48 5.22
C GLY A 102 -11.14 -25.62 5.88
N SER A 103 -11.79 -26.77 5.96
CA SER A 103 -11.19 -28.01 6.47
C SER A 103 -11.17 -29.08 5.37
N PRO A 104 -10.04 -29.76 5.14
CA PRO A 104 -9.99 -30.88 4.22
C PRO A 104 -10.71 -32.08 4.86
N VAL A 105 -11.75 -32.57 4.19
CA VAL A 105 -12.58 -33.69 4.68
C VAL A 105 -12.35 -34.99 3.92
N GLY A 106 -11.62 -34.95 2.80
CA GLY A 106 -11.31 -36.13 2.01
C GLY A 106 -10.50 -35.81 0.76
N LEU A 107 -10.14 -36.85 0.04
CA LEU A 107 -9.48 -36.75 -1.26
C LEU A 107 -10.49 -37.00 -2.36
N TYR A 108 -10.47 -36.15 -3.36
CA TYR A 108 -11.22 -36.37 -4.61
C TYR A 108 -10.34 -37.22 -5.54
N HIS A 109 -10.86 -38.39 -5.92
CA HIS A 109 -10.22 -39.27 -6.88
C HIS A 109 -10.88 -39.09 -8.24
N GLN A 110 -10.26 -38.36 -9.13
CA GLN A 110 -10.72 -38.27 -10.52
C GLN A 110 -10.21 -39.50 -11.28
N ASN A 111 -11.11 -40.44 -11.57
CA ASN A 111 -10.84 -41.53 -12.47
C ASN A 111 -11.03 -41.05 -13.92
N ASP A 112 -10.04 -40.39 -14.50
CA ASP A 112 -9.99 -40.08 -15.92
C ASP A 112 -9.13 -41.15 -16.62
N PRO A 113 -9.74 -42.11 -17.36
CA PRO A 113 -9.01 -43.17 -18.04
C PRO A 113 -8.14 -42.63 -19.20
N ALA A 114 -8.32 -41.38 -19.63
CA ALA A 114 -7.53 -40.75 -20.68
C ALA A 114 -6.26 -40.03 -20.15
N ASN A 115 -6.15 -39.83 -18.85
CA ASN A 115 -5.03 -39.11 -18.24
C ASN A 115 -3.99 -40.08 -17.65
N LEU A 116 -2.96 -40.38 -18.43
CA LEU A 116 -1.84 -41.26 -18.04
C LEU A 116 -0.87 -40.60 -17.02
N ARG A 117 -1.09 -39.35 -16.62
CA ARG A 117 -0.37 -38.70 -15.52
C ARG A 117 -1.00 -39.13 -14.21
N GLN A 118 -0.16 -39.36 -13.18
CA GLN A 118 -0.67 -39.54 -11.82
C GLN A 118 -1.55 -38.34 -11.47
N PRO A 119 -2.82 -38.53 -11.12
CA PRO A 119 -3.70 -37.44 -10.76
C PRO A 119 -3.09 -36.73 -9.53
N GLU A 120 -2.97 -35.42 -9.63
CA GLU A 120 -2.66 -34.60 -8.44
C GLU A 120 -3.75 -34.87 -7.39
N GLN A 121 -3.31 -34.97 -6.12
CA GLN A 121 -4.23 -35.19 -5.04
C GLN A 121 -5.07 -33.91 -4.82
N GLU A 122 -6.32 -33.94 -5.20
CA GLU A 122 -7.27 -32.86 -4.94
C GLU A 122 -8.00 -33.11 -3.62
N TYR A 123 -7.99 -32.12 -2.74
CA TYR A 123 -8.70 -32.20 -1.46
C TYR A 123 -10.14 -31.67 -1.60
N ILE A 124 -11.07 -32.40 -1.02
CA ILE A 124 -12.43 -31.88 -0.79
C ILE A 124 -12.37 -30.98 0.44
N ILE A 125 -12.61 -29.70 0.25
CA ILE A 125 -12.55 -28.70 1.34
C ILE A 125 -13.98 -28.24 1.64
N VAL A 126 -14.37 -28.32 2.91
CA VAL A 126 -15.63 -27.79 3.42
C VAL A 126 -15.37 -26.42 4.08
N ARG A 127 -16.06 -25.39 3.59
CA ARG A 127 -16.01 -24.01 4.10
C ARG A 127 -17.29 -23.26 3.76
N PHE A 128 -17.49 -22.11 4.37
CA PHE A 128 -18.55 -21.21 3.95
C PHE A 128 -18.26 -20.67 2.54
N ARG A 129 -19.33 -20.34 1.82
CA ARG A 129 -19.21 -19.70 0.50
C ARG A 129 -18.55 -18.32 0.66
N PRO A 130 -17.86 -17.79 -0.37
CA PRO A 130 -17.24 -16.48 -0.30
C PRO A 130 -18.20 -15.37 0.16
N GLU A 131 -19.44 -15.38 -0.34
CA GLU A 131 -20.47 -14.41 0.01
C GLU A 131 -20.99 -14.53 1.46
N ASP A 132 -20.83 -15.67 2.11
CA ASP A 132 -21.23 -15.91 3.51
C ASP A 132 -20.09 -15.71 4.53
N ARG A 133 -18.94 -15.20 4.10
CA ARG A 133 -17.75 -14.92 4.94
C ARG A 133 -16.99 -13.67 4.50
N ALA A 134 -17.62 -12.79 3.72
CA ALA A 134 -16.99 -11.60 3.18
C ALA A 134 -16.98 -10.45 4.19
N TYR A 135 -17.94 -10.42 5.10
CA TYR A 135 -18.14 -9.33 6.04
C TYR A 135 -18.10 -9.82 7.48
N GLU A 136 -17.75 -8.92 8.38
CA GLU A 136 -17.77 -9.19 9.82
C GLU A 136 -19.12 -9.68 10.31
N SER A 137 -20.22 -9.12 9.78
CA SER A 137 -21.60 -9.52 10.10
C SER A 137 -21.91 -11.00 9.80
N ASP A 138 -21.10 -11.64 8.95
CA ASP A 138 -21.29 -13.06 8.66
C ASP A 138 -20.80 -13.97 9.80
N LEU A 139 -19.93 -13.44 10.68
CA LEU A 139 -19.51 -14.16 11.90
C LEU A 139 -20.66 -14.37 12.88
N ASP A 140 -21.69 -13.50 12.88
CA ASP A 140 -22.89 -13.63 13.71
C ASP A 140 -23.71 -14.88 13.37
N ARG A 141 -23.54 -15.42 12.17
CA ARG A 141 -24.25 -16.63 11.69
C ARG A 141 -23.58 -17.92 12.16
N ILE A 142 -22.38 -17.82 12.71
CA ILE A 142 -21.64 -18.98 13.18
C ILE A 142 -22.13 -19.29 14.60
N GLU A 143 -22.68 -20.48 14.77
CA GLU A 143 -23.16 -20.96 16.04
C GLU A 143 -22.22 -22.03 16.59
N LEU A 144 -22.00 -21.99 17.90
CA LEU A 144 -21.25 -22.98 18.66
C LEU A 144 -22.22 -23.81 19.49
N MET A 145 -21.92 -25.08 19.64
CA MET A 145 -22.68 -25.96 20.57
C MET A 145 -22.10 -25.88 21.97
N ALA A 146 -22.91 -25.38 22.89
CA ALA A 146 -22.59 -25.35 24.30
C ALA A 146 -22.68 -26.76 24.95
N ALA A 147 -22.12 -26.92 26.14
CA ALA A 147 -22.12 -28.21 26.84
C ALA A 147 -23.53 -28.74 27.18
N ASP A 148 -24.51 -27.85 27.35
CA ASP A 148 -25.93 -28.18 27.59
C ASP A 148 -26.70 -28.54 26.31
N GLY A 149 -26.06 -28.57 25.16
CA GLY A 149 -26.65 -28.89 23.85
C GLY A 149 -27.36 -27.72 23.17
N LYS A 150 -27.33 -26.53 23.73
CA LYS A 150 -27.85 -25.32 23.07
C LYS A 150 -26.81 -24.72 22.15
N THR A 151 -27.28 -24.04 21.10
CA THR A 151 -26.43 -23.23 20.23
C THR A 151 -26.31 -21.81 20.77
N VAL A 152 -25.11 -21.24 20.66
CA VAL A 152 -24.80 -19.87 21.03
C VAL A 152 -24.02 -19.20 19.89
N PRO A 153 -24.27 -17.91 19.61
CA PRO A 153 -23.52 -17.20 18.58
C PRO A 153 -22.03 -17.17 18.92
N LEU A 154 -21.18 -17.34 17.91
CA LEU A 154 -19.73 -17.30 18.05
C LEU A 154 -19.25 -16.01 18.74
N LEU A 155 -19.80 -14.85 18.32
CA LEU A 155 -19.38 -13.56 18.85
C LEU A 155 -19.70 -13.37 20.34
N SER A 156 -20.60 -14.18 20.93
CA SER A 156 -20.90 -14.11 22.36
C SER A 156 -19.76 -14.59 23.27
N VAL A 157 -18.76 -15.27 22.72
CA VAL A 157 -17.59 -15.78 23.43
C VAL A 157 -16.27 -15.17 22.92
N LEU A 158 -16.37 -14.07 22.16
CA LEU A 158 -15.24 -13.35 21.62
C LEU A 158 -15.25 -11.88 22.04
N GLU A 159 -14.09 -11.38 22.39
CA GLU A 159 -13.85 -9.94 22.55
C GLU A 159 -13.21 -9.39 21.29
N LYS A 160 -13.82 -8.34 20.73
CA LYS A 160 -13.30 -7.63 19.56
C LYS A 160 -12.40 -6.48 19.99
N THR A 161 -11.21 -6.42 19.45
CA THR A 161 -10.28 -5.30 19.60
C THR A 161 -9.93 -4.75 18.23
N GLU A 162 -10.11 -3.46 18.06
CA GLU A 162 -9.65 -2.75 16.85
C GLU A 162 -8.16 -2.40 16.98
N ARG A 163 -7.42 -2.68 15.94
CA ARG A 163 -6.01 -2.30 15.84
C ARG A 163 -5.79 -1.63 14.49
N SER A 164 -4.93 -0.63 14.47
CA SER A 164 -4.39 -0.15 13.20
C SER A 164 -3.52 -1.25 12.60
N PHE A 165 -3.72 -1.55 11.34
CA PHE A 165 -2.86 -2.50 10.63
C PHE A 165 -1.40 -2.01 10.69
N PRO A 166 -0.42 -2.87 10.99
CA PRO A 166 0.96 -2.45 11.02
C PRO A 166 1.38 -1.97 9.63
N GLU A 167 1.87 -0.75 9.57
CA GLU A 167 2.31 -0.11 8.34
C GLU A 167 3.50 -0.86 7.72
N THR A 168 3.48 -0.99 6.40
CA THR A 168 4.65 -1.48 5.66
C THR A 168 5.76 -0.44 5.75
N ILE A 169 6.90 -0.83 6.31
CA ILE A 169 8.07 0.04 6.42
C ILE A 169 8.88 -0.07 5.13
N LEU A 170 8.84 0.99 4.34
CA LEU A 170 9.68 1.13 3.17
C LEU A 170 10.98 1.85 3.53
N SER A 171 12.07 1.43 2.93
CA SER A 171 13.39 2.05 3.11
C SER A 171 14.12 2.18 1.78
N ASP A 172 14.81 3.30 1.61
CA ASP A 172 15.70 3.58 0.51
C ASP A 172 17.01 4.12 1.08
N GLU A 173 18.15 3.57 0.62
CA GLU A 173 19.48 3.93 1.11
C GLU A 173 19.66 3.87 2.65
N ARG A 174 18.95 2.94 3.31
CA ARG A 174 18.89 2.73 4.77
C ARG A 174 18.08 3.77 5.55
N GLU A 175 17.39 4.67 4.89
CA GLU A 175 16.47 5.61 5.50
C GLU A 175 15.02 5.20 5.27
N ARG A 176 14.17 5.41 6.26
CA ARG A 176 12.73 5.20 6.11
C ARG A 176 12.19 6.19 5.10
N THR A 177 11.48 5.69 4.10
CA THR A 177 11.05 6.45 2.94
C THR A 177 9.57 6.28 2.69
N LEU A 178 8.87 7.37 2.42
CA LEU A 178 7.56 7.37 1.77
C LEU A 178 7.74 7.76 0.31
N TYR A 179 7.02 7.09 -0.57
CA TYR A 179 7.02 7.38 -2.00
C TYR A 179 5.71 8.05 -2.38
N LEU A 180 5.81 9.09 -3.20
CA LEU A 180 4.70 9.64 -3.95
C LEU A 180 5.05 9.53 -5.41
N SER A 181 4.11 9.10 -6.21
CA SER A 181 4.26 9.01 -7.65
C SER A 181 3.13 9.73 -8.36
N GLY A 182 3.38 10.18 -9.56
CA GLY A 182 2.39 10.77 -10.43
C GLY A 182 2.79 10.58 -11.89
N GLU A 183 1.79 10.55 -12.75
CA GLU A 183 2.00 10.50 -14.18
C GLU A 183 1.75 11.88 -14.82
N MET A 184 2.24 12.06 -16.04
CA MET A 184 2.10 13.34 -16.74
C MET A 184 1.14 13.23 -17.91
N GLU A 185 0.15 14.12 -17.97
CA GLU A 185 -0.77 14.23 -19.09
C GLU A 185 -0.64 15.59 -19.77
N GLY A 186 -0.39 15.57 -21.09
CA GLY A 186 -0.36 16.76 -21.94
C GLY A 186 0.76 17.77 -21.67
N ARG A 187 1.66 17.49 -20.69
CA ARG A 187 2.73 18.39 -20.25
C ARG A 187 4.00 17.61 -19.93
N SER A 188 5.16 18.21 -20.17
CA SER A 188 6.44 17.59 -19.83
C SER A 188 6.69 17.65 -18.30
N VAL A 189 7.24 16.56 -17.74
CA VAL A 189 7.66 16.46 -16.34
C VAL A 189 8.59 17.61 -15.91
N VAL A 190 9.38 18.14 -16.82
CA VAL A 190 10.27 19.27 -16.53
C VAL A 190 9.51 20.48 -15.99
N TYR A 191 8.37 20.82 -16.59
CA TYR A 191 7.57 21.97 -16.15
C TYR A 191 6.90 21.70 -14.80
N ALA A 192 6.39 20.49 -14.59
CA ALA A 192 5.83 20.11 -13.28
C ALA A 192 6.91 20.20 -12.18
N VAL A 193 8.11 19.72 -12.45
CA VAL A 193 9.23 19.84 -11.51
C VAL A 193 9.60 21.30 -11.23
N LEU A 194 9.60 22.19 -12.23
CA LEU A 194 9.86 23.62 -12.00
C LEU A 194 8.78 24.26 -11.13
N ASP A 195 7.52 23.91 -11.32
CA ASP A 195 6.42 24.37 -10.46
C ASP A 195 6.61 23.87 -9.03
N LEU A 196 6.96 22.58 -8.85
CA LEU A 196 7.31 22.01 -7.57
C LEU A 196 8.48 22.69 -6.89
N PHE A 197 9.55 23.04 -7.65
CA PHE A 197 10.66 23.81 -7.12
C PHE A 197 10.23 25.17 -6.58
N SER A 198 9.36 25.86 -7.29
CA SER A 198 8.81 27.14 -6.85
C SER A 198 8.02 27.00 -5.55
N ALA A 199 7.16 25.99 -5.46
CA ALA A 199 6.32 25.73 -4.30
C ALA A 199 7.13 25.25 -3.09
N LEU A 200 8.05 24.29 -3.29
CA LEU A 200 8.85 23.67 -2.23
C LEU A 200 9.88 24.64 -1.65
N ARG A 201 10.33 25.62 -2.42
CA ARG A 201 11.24 26.66 -1.90
C ARG A 201 10.65 27.45 -0.73
N ASP A 202 9.34 27.72 -0.79
CA ASP A 202 8.63 28.49 0.22
C ASP A 202 7.82 27.60 1.19
N TYR A 203 7.90 26.27 1.00
CA TYR A 203 7.21 25.29 1.83
C TYR A 203 7.72 25.33 3.27
N ARG A 204 6.78 25.20 4.19
CA ARG A 204 7.03 25.06 5.64
C ARG A 204 6.49 23.72 6.08
N LEU A 205 7.24 23.03 6.93
CA LEU A 205 6.75 21.79 7.53
C LEU A 205 5.42 22.04 8.27
N ALA A 206 4.62 21.00 8.45
CA ALA A 206 3.28 21.05 9.02
C ALA A 206 3.20 21.73 10.41
N ASP A 207 4.33 21.80 11.15
CA ASP A 207 4.47 22.56 12.40
C ASP A 207 4.48 24.09 12.18
N GLY A 208 4.50 24.54 10.92
CA GLY A 208 4.57 25.95 10.51
C GLY A 208 5.91 26.63 10.77
N GLN A 209 6.88 25.93 11.35
CA GLN A 209 8.16 26.50 11.77
C GLN A 209 9.39 25.84 11.14
N GLY A 210 9.22 24.62 10.60
CA GLY A 210 10.30 23.94 9.89
C GLY A 210 10.73 24.74 8.65
N LYS A 211 12.03 24.79 8.40
CA LYS A 211 12.63 25.59 7.35
C LYS A 211 13.43 24.71 6.39
N MET A 212 13.45 25.13 5.13
CA MET A 212 14.40 24.60 4.17
C MET A 212 15.83 24.92 4.64
N THR A 213 16.67 23.91 4.71
CA THR A 213 18.08 24.01 5.14
C THR A 213 19.03 23.94 3.97
N ASP A 214 18.69 23.18 2.94
CA ASP A 214 19.48 23.01 1.73
C ASP A 214 18.60 22.60 0.56
N TRP A 215 19.10 22.76 -0.67
CA TRP A 215 18.43 22.34 -1.89
C TRP A 215 19.43 21.98 -2.99
N SER A 216 18.99 21.12 -3.88
CA SER A 216 19.70 20.74 -5.10
C SER A 216 18.72 20.53 -6.24
N LEU A 217 19.21 20.30 -7.45
CA LEU A 217 18.34 19.95 -8.59
C LEU A 217 17.61 18.61 -8.40
N LEU A 218 17.99 17.81 -7.40
CA LEU A 218 17.37 16.53 -7.08
C LEU A 218 16.48 16.58 -5.83
N GLY A 219 16.32 17.75 -5.19
CA GLY A 219 15.41 17.84 -4.04
C GLY A 219 15.78 18.89 -3.01
N PHE A 220 15.10 18.81 -1.88
CA PHE A 220 15.13 19.78 -0.80
C PHE A 220 15.35 19.10 0.54
N GLN A 221 16.02 19.78 1.45
CA GLN A 221 16.19 19.36 2.84
C GLN A 221 15.51 20.36 3.77
N TYR A 222 14.87 19.85 4.80
CA TYR A 222 14.16 20.62 5.81
C TYR A 222 14.58 20.16 7.21
N ALA A 223 14.48 21.04 8.17
CA ALA A 223 14.58 20.69 9.58
C ALA A 223 13.41 21.30 10.35
N ASP A 224 12.85 20.51 11.27
CA ASP A 224 11.84 20.97 12.22
C ASP A 224 12.50 21.65 13.45
N GLN A 225 11.68 22.05 14.42
CA GLN A 225 12.16 22.68 15.66
C GLN A 225 12.99 21.74 16.56
N ASN A 226 12.79 20.44 16.41
CA ASN A 226 13.47 19.41 17.19
C ASN A 226 14.74 18.91 16.49
N ASP A 227 15.18 19.59 15.41
CA ASP A 227 16.31 19.22 14.55
C ASP A 227 16.10 17.85 13.83
N ASN A 228 14.84 17.39 13.71
CA ASN A 228 14.54 16.29 12.82
C ASN A 228 14.72 16.75 11.38
N ARG A 229 15.51 16.00 10.63
CA ARG A 229 15.81 16.32 9.24
C ARG A 229 14.99 15.47 8.30
N TYR A 230 14.37 16.14 7.34
CA TYR A 230 13.58 15.52 6.27
C TYR A 230 14.18 15.90 4.94
N SER A 231 14.17 14.97 3.98
CA SER A 231 14.49 15.26 2.60
C SER A 231 13.31 14.90 1.69
N ILE A 232 13.07 15.76 0.70
CA ILE A 232 12.15 15.51 -0.40
C ILE A 232 13.01 15.39 -1.65
N GLU A 233 13.22 14.17 -2.13
CA GLU A 233 14.02 13.90 -3.32
C GLU A 233 13.11 13.73 -4.53
N ILE A 234 13.49 14.34 -5.65
CA ILE A 234 12.79 14.24 -6.92
C ILE A 234 13.51 13.23 -7.81
N GLY A 235 12.83 12.14 -8.10
CA GLY A 235 13.28 11.03 -8.93
C GLY A 235 12.52 10.91 -10.24
N GLY A 236 12.31 9.67 -10.70
CA GLY A 236 11.59 9.39 -11.94
C GLY A 236 12.39 9.86 -13.17
N GLU A 237 11.68 10.28 -14.21
CA GLU A 237 12.30 10.78 -15.47
C GLU A 237 13.14 12.04 -15.27
N TRP A 238 12.82 12.85 -14.25
CA TRP A 238 13.62 14.04 -13.96
C TRP A 238 15.07 13.71 -13.62
N LYS A 239 15.27 12.76 -12.70
CA LYS A 239 16.61 12.32 -12.30
C LYS A 239 17.37 11.75 -13.51
N LEU A 240 16.72 10.90 -14.28
CA LEU A 240 17.29 10.31 -15.49
C LEU A 240 17.69 11.39 -16.50
N THR A 241 16.82 12.37 -16.72
CA THR A 241 17.09 13.51 -17.62
C THR A 241 18.33 14.26 -17.18
N LEU A 242 18.45 14.59 -15.91
CA LEU A 242 19.64 15.30 -15.39
C LEU A 242 20.92 14.48 -15.55
N GLU A 243 20.88 13.17 -15.28
CA GLU A 243 22.02 12.28 -15.45
C GLU A 243 22.47 12.22 -16.92
N VAL A 244 21.52 12.05 -17.84
CA VAL A 244 21.82 12.01 -19.29
C VAL A 244 22.42 13.33 -19.76
N PHE A 245 21.84 14.48 -19.39
CA PHE A 245 22.37 15.77 -19.78
C PHE A 245 23.76 16.05 -19.21
N ARG A 246 24.02 15.66 -17.98
CA ARG A 246 25.34 15.75 -17.36
C ARG A 246 26.37 14.95 -18.13
N ASP A 247 26.07 13.68 -18.39
CA ASP A 247 27.02 12.74 -18.99
C ASP A 247 27.26 13.07 -20.48
N LEU A 248 26.20 13.44 -21.20
CA LEU A 248 26.32 13.91 -22.57
C LEU A 248 27.10 15.26 -22.67
N GLY A 249 26.82 16.16 -21.75
CA GLY A 249 27.52 17.44 -21.65
C GLY A 249 29.02 17.29 -21.39
N LEU A 250 29.37 16.37 -20.47
CA LEU A 250 30.77 16.02 -20.22
C LEU A 250 31.45 15.40 -21.44
N ALA A 251 30.80 14.45 -22.10
CA ALA A 251 31.34 13.84 -23.32
C ALA A 251 31.54 14.85 -24.41
N MET A 252 30.60 15.76 -24.60
CA MET A 252 30.72 16.86 -25.58
C MET A 252 31.86 17.81 -25.23
N ALA A 253 32.00 18.22 -23.97
CA ALA A 253 33.07 19.07 -23.51
C ALA A 253 34.45 18.44 -23.74
N VAL A 254 34.63 17.15 -23.45
CA VAL A 254 35.84 16.39 -23.76
C VAL A 254 36.10 16.33 -25.25
N GLY A 255 35.06 16.06 -26.05
CA GLY A 255 35.16 16.07 -27.54
C GLY A 255 35.65 17.40 -28.09
N ILE A 256 35.08 18.53 -27.64
CA ILE A 256 35.51 19.87 -28.04
C ILE A 256 36.96 20.12 -27.62
N PHE A 257 37.33 19.75 -26.40
CA PHE A 257 38.70 19.92 -25.90
C PHE A 257 39.73 19.11 -26.71
N LEU A 258 39.38 17.91 -27.20
CA LEU A 258 40.26 17.08 -28.01
C LEU A 258 40.37 17.55 -29.44
N ILE A 259 39.43 18.35 -29.95
CA ILE A 259 39.44 18.92 -31.31
C ILE A 259 40.32 20.18 -31.34
N TYR A 260 40.38 20.93 -30.26
CA TYR A 260 41.21 22.14 -30.11
C TYR A 260 42.59 21.82 -29.57
#